data_4b110996ad617ed67d1ac19c5ba20d1b
#
_entry.id   4b110996ad617ed67d1ac19c5ba20d1b
#
_cell.length_a   1.000
_cell.length_b   1.000
_cell.length_c   1.000
_cell.angle_alpha   90.00
_cell.angle_beta   90.00
_cell.angle_gamma   90.00
#
_symmetry.space_group_name_H-M   'P 1'
#
loop_
_entity.id
_entity.type
_entity.pdbx_description
1 polymer ?
#
loop_
_entity_poly.entity_id
_entity_poly.type
_entity_poly.pdbx_seq_one_letter_code
_entity_poly.pdbx_strand_id
1 'polypeptide(L)'
;MARRRKPLGIDKRPGFLTYGLLIVFFVAGTYPLYWSFIAGTSPSSVLTETWPPLLPGGQFWQNVGEVMNTVPFWTSLLNSIIVSSVITVSVVLFSTLAGYSFAKLKFRGREGLLVFVIATLAVPTQLGIIPLFMVMKQFGWTGTLGAVIVPTLVTAFGVFFMRQYLVDVIPDELIEAARVDGASMLSTFWHVGIPAARPAMAILGLFTFMTAWTDYLWPLLVVPQNPTLQVALSQLQSAKYVDYSIVLTGAVLATLPLLLLFVLAGKQLVSGIMAGAVKG
;
A
#
# COMPACT_ATOMS: atom_id res chain seq x y z
N MET A 1 4.65 27.73 47.19
CA MET A 1 3.49 26.82 47.04
C MET A 1 3.30 26.43 45.57
N ALA A 2 3.83 25.29 45.16
CA ALA A 2 3.72 24.79 43.78
C ALA A 2 2.38 24.07 43.60
N ARG A 3 1.48 24.61 42.78
CA ARG A 3 0.23 23.95 42.38
C ARG A 3 0.58 22.69 41.55
N ARG A 4 0.43 21.51 42.16
CA ARG A 4 0.41 20.24 41.42
C ARG A 4 -0.72 20.28 40.39
N ARG A 5 -0.39 20.38 39.09
CA ARG A 5 -1.36 20.14 38.01
C ARG A 5 -1.83 18.69 38.12
N LYS A 6 -3.13 18.49 38.35
CA LYS A 6 -3.77 17.16 38.27
C LYS A 6 -3.53 16.62 36.84
N PRO A 7 -3.10 15.37 36.67
CA PRO A 7 -3.05 14.78 35.34
C PRO A 7 -4.48 14.78 34.76
N LEU A 8 -4.61 15.29 33.55
CA LEU A 8 -5.86 15.21 32.78
C LEU A 8 -6.19 13.72 32.63
N GLY A 9 -7.30 13.31 33.23
CA GLY A 9 -7.72 11.93 33.32
C GLY A 9 -8.13 11.36 31.97
N ILE A 10 -7.15 10.77 31.26
CA ILE A 10 -7.35 9.97 30.02
C ILE A 10 -7.61 8.50 30.37
N ASP A 11 -7.82 8.18 31.63
CA ASP A 11 -8.05 6.80 32.10
C ASP A 11 -9.54 6.45 32.32
N LYS A 12 -10.43 7.10 31.56
CA LYS A 12 -11.83 6.67 31.49
C LYS A 12 -11.97 5.60 30.42
N ARG A 13 -12.27 4.38 30.84
CA ARG A 13 -12.71 3.31 29.91
C ARG A 13 -13.75 3.89 28.95
N PRO A 14 -13.64 3.64 27.64
CA PRO A 14 -14.58 4.17 26.66
C PRO A 14 -16.01 3.80 27.08
N GLY A 15 -16.91 4.78 27.02
CA GLY A 15 -18.31 4.58 27.39
C GLY A 15 -19.04 3.67 26.40
N PHE A 16 -20.22 3.14 26.81
CA PHE A 16 -21.05 2.28 25.96
C PHE A 16 -21.38 2.91 24.60
N LEU A 17 -21.56 4.23 24.54
CA LEU A 17 -21.76 4.96 23.28
C LEU A 17 -20.56 4.84 22.32
N THR A 18 -19.34 4.93 22.86
CA THR A 18 -18.12 4.80 22.05
C THR A 18 -17.99 3.39 21.44
N TYR A 19 -18.27 2.36 22.22
CA TYR A 19 -18.29 0.98 21.71
C TYR A 19 -19.40 0.78 20.68
N GLY A 20 -20.60 1.33 20.92
CA GLY A 20 -21.71 1.27 19.97
C GLY A 20 -21.36 1.90 18.63
N LEU A 21 -20.77 3.11 18.64
CA LEU A 21 -20.30 3.76 17.43
C LEU A 21 -19.21 2.95 16.72
N LEU A 22 -18.22 2.43 17.44
CA LEU A 22 -17.17 1.61 16.86
C LEU A 22 -17.71 0.34 16.19
N ILE A 23 -18.68 -0.33 16.81
CA ILE A 23 -19.35 -1.50 16.25
C ILE A 23 -20.09 -1.14 14.96
N VAL A 24 -20.85 -0.03 14.95
CA VAL A 24 -21.57 0.45 13.76
C VAL A 24 -20.58 0.73 12.62
N PHE A 25 -19.50 1.45 12.88
CA PHE A 25 -18.48 1.72 11.86
C PHE A 25 -17.79 0.44 11.38
N PHE A 26 -17.49 -0.49 12.29
CA PHE A 26 -16.89 -1.78 11.93
C PHE A 26 -17.82 -2.60 11.02
N VAL A 27 -19.10 -2.73 11.40
CA VAL A 27 -20.10 -3.47 10.61
C VAL A 27 -20.29 -2.80 9.25
N ALA A 28 -20.47 -1.47 9.21
CA ALA A 28 -20.65 -0.74 7.96
C ALA A 28 -19.44 -0.87 7.02
N GLY A 29 -18.21 -0.82 7.58
CA GLY A 29 -16.98 -0.96 6.79
C GLY A 29 -16.71 -2.40 6.33
N THR A 30 -17.15 -3.41 7.09
CA THR A 30 -16.92 -4.83 6.75
C THR A 30 -18.04 -5.38 5.85
N TYR A 31 -19.21 -4.77 5.88
CA TYR A 31 -20.39 -5.23 5.12
C TYR A 31 -20.13 -5.42 3.62
N PRO A 32 -19.48 -4.50 2.88
CA PRO A 32 -19.21 -4.70 1.45
C PRO A 32 -18.37 -5.95 1.15
N LEU A 33 -17.37 -6.24 2.01
CA LEU A 33 -16.53 -7.43 1.88
C LEU A 33 -17.33 -8.70 2.18
N TYR A 34 -18.13 -8.67 3.23
CA TYR A 34 -19.03 -9.76 3.58
C TYR A 34 -20.03 -10.03 2.45
N TRP A 35 -20.65 -8.98 1.92
CA TRP A 35 -21.59 -9.11 0.80
C TRP A 35 -20.93 -9.64 -0.47
N SER A 36 -19.73 -9.18 -0.81
CA SER A 36 -18.96 -9.72 -1.95
C SER A 36 -18.69 -11.22 -1.78
N PHE A 37 -18.36 -11.65 -0.56
CA PHE A 37 -18.17 -13.07 -0.26
C PHE A 37 -19.48 -13.85 -0.43
N ILE A 38 -20.60 -13.40 0.17
CA ILE A 38 -21.92 -14.04 0.04
C ILE A 38 -22.30 -14.16 -1.45
N ALA A 39 -22.20 -13.08 -2.21
CA ALA A 39 -22.53 -13.06 -3.63
C ALA A 39 -21.63 -14.02 -4.43
N GLY A 40 -20.33 -14.06 -4.12
CA GLY A 40 -19.37 -15.00 -4.72
C GLY A 40 -19.61 -16.47 -4.35
N THR A 41 -20.40 -16.76 -3.31
CA THR A 41 -20.78 -18.13 -2.93
C THR A 41 -22.12 -18.57 -3.51
N SER A 42 -22.84 -17.69 -4.18
CA SER A 42 -24.23 -17.87 -4.65
C SER A 42 -24.30 -17.90 -6.18
N PRO A 43 -25.37 -18.43 -6.79
CA PRO A 43 -25.59 -18.28 -8.22
C PRO A 43 -25.90 -16.81 -8.57
N SER A 44 -25.57 -16.41 -9.80
CA SER A 44 -25.77 -15.02 -10.27
C SER A 44 -27.22 -14.53 -10.23
N SER A 45 -28.20 -15.43 -10.28
CA SER A 45 -29.61 -15.11 -10.12
C SER A 45 -29.93 -14.41 -8.80
N VAL A 46 -29.20 -14.74 -7.76
CA VAL A 46 -29.38 -14.17 -6.41
C VAL A 46 -29.10 -12.66 -6.37
N LEU A 47 -28.23 -12.18 -7.25
CA LEU A 47 -27.88 -10.74 -7.34
C LEU A 47 -29.02 -9.88 -7.91
N THR A 48 -30.01 -10.51 -8.54
CA THR A 48 -31.22 -9.85 -9.10
C THR A 48 -32.43 -9.92 -8.16
N GLU A 49 -32.29 -10.59 -7.00
CA GLU A 49 -33.34 -10.69 -6.02
C GLU A 49 -33.51 -9.38 -5.25
N THR A 50 -34.75 -9.07 -4.85
CA THR A 50 -35.08 -7.85 -4.09
C THR A 50 -34.39 -7.82 -2.72
N TRP A 51 -34.15 -8.99 -2.12
CA TRP A 51 -33.47 -9.15 -0.83
C TRP A 51 -32.23 -10.00 -1.01
N PRO A 52 -31.02 -9.44 -0.89
CA PRO A 52 -29.79 -10.21 -0.99
C PRO A 52 -29.73 -11.25 0.14
N PRO A 53 -29.23 -12.47 -0.14
CA PRO A 53 -29.06 -13.49 0.88
C PRO A 53 -28.10 -13.02 1.96
N LEU A 54 -28.39 -13.40 3.21
CA LEU A 54 -27.52 -13.11 4.35
C LEU A 54 -26.58 -14.29 4.69
N LEU A 55 -26.77 -15.45 4.05
CA LEU A 55 -25.98 -16.65 4.30
C LEU A 55 -25.26 -17.10 3.01
N PRO A 56 -24.08 -17.71 3.14
CA PRO A 56 -23.33 -18.21 1.99
C PRO A 56 -24.13 -19.26 1.19
N GLY A 57 -24.11 -19.15 -0.14
CA GLY A 57 -24.55 -20.20 -1.05
C GLY A 57 -23.51 -21.34 -1.14
N GLY A 58 -23.88 -22.46 -1.69
CA GLY A 58 -22.98 -23.63 -1.78
C GLY A 58 -21.99 -23.64 -2.96
N GLN A 59 -21.94 -22.58 -3.77
CA GLN A 59 -21.24 -22.59 -5.08
C GLN A 59 -19.82 -22.01 -5.05
N PHE A 60 -19.28 -21.66 -3.89
CA PHE A 60 -17.96 -21.00 -3.80
C PHE A 60 -16.86 -21.71 -4.57
N TRP A 61 -16.68 -23.01 -4.33
CA TRP A 61 -15.61 -23.77 -4.97
C TRP A 61 -15.82 -23.98 -6.47
N GLN A 62 -17.08 -24.05 -6.91
CA GLN A 62 -17.42 -24.07 -8.33
C GLN A 62 -17.03 -22.74 -8.97
N ASN A 63 -17.42 -21.61 -8.38
CA ASN A 63 -17.08 -20.28 -8.87
C ASN A 63 -15.57 -20.01 -8.85
N VAL A 64 -14.84 -20.52 -7.85
CA VAL A 64 -13.36 -20.51 -7.82
C VAL A 64 -12.79 -21.26 -9.02
N GLY A 65 -13.32 -22.46 -9.33
CA GLY A 65 -12.92 -23.22 -10.51
C GLY A 65 -13.15 -22.46 -11.81
N GLU A 66 -14.29 -21.78 -11.95
CA GLU A 66 -14.61 -20.97 -13.12
C GLU A 66 -13.68 -19.76 -13.26
N VAL A 67 -13.34 -19.07 -12.16
CA VAL A 67 -12.33 -17.99 -12.17
C VAL A 67 -11.00 -18.52 -12.71
N MET A 68 -10.53 -19.66 -12.20
CA MET A 68 -9.23 -20.23 -12.57
C MET A 68 -9.19 -20.77 -14.01
N ASN A 69 -10.33 -21.17 -14.55
CA ASN A 69 -10.45 -21.64 -15.93
C ASN A 69 -10.60 -20.48 -16.93
N THR A 70 -11.16 -19.35 -16.48
CA THR A 70 -11.45 -18.20 -17.36
C THR A 70 -10.26 -17.27 -17.51
N VAL A 71 -9.46 -17.09 -16.45
CA VAL A 71 -8.30 -16.19 -16.46
C VAL A 71 -7.03 -16.90 -16.00
N PRO A 72 -5.83 -16.46 -16.42
CA PRO A 72 -4.56 -17.05 -15.98
C PRO A 72 -4.24 -16.67 -14.52
N PHE A 73 -5.10 -17.12 -13.58
CA PHE A 73 -5.11 -16.69 -12.18
C PHE A 73 -3.75 -16.84 -11.50
N TRP A 74 -3.13 -18.02 -11.56
CA TRP A 74 -1.89 -18.32 -10.83
C TRP A 74 -0.70 -17.51 -11.35
N THR A 75 -0.58 -17.38 -12.67
CA THR A 75 0.47 -16.55 -13.28
C THR A 75 0.27 -15.10 -12.92
N SER A 76 -0.97 -14.60 -12.98
CA SER A 76 -1.30 -13.21 -12.64
C SER A 76 -1.13 -12.90 -11.15
N LEU A 77 -1.43 -13.85 -10.29
CA LEU A 77 -1.16 -13.77 -8.85
C LEU A 77 0.35 -13.63 -8.60
N LEU A 78 1.16 -14.51 -9.23
CA LEU A 78 2.61 -14.46 -9.10
C LEU A 78 3.17 -13.14 -9.64
N ASN A 79 2.69 -12.66 -10.79
CA ASN A 79 3.07 -11.37 -11.35
C ASN A 79 2.77 -10.22 -10.37
N SER A 80 1.57 -10.21 -9.77
CA SER A 80 1.21 -9.20 -8.77
C SER A 80 2.09 -9.27 -7.54
N ILE A 81 2.41 -10.46 -7.03
CA ILE A 81 3.32 -10.63 -5.90
C ILE A 81 4.72 -10.07 -6.23
N ILE A 82 5.26 -10.43 -7.40
CA ILE A 82 6.58 -9.96 -7.84
C ILE A 82 6.58 -8.44 -7.98
N VAL A 83 5.63 -7.89 -8.73
CA VAL A 83 5.52 -6.44 -8.99
C VAL A 83 5.41 -5.68 -7.67
N SER A 84 4.41 -6.02 -6.83
CA SER A 84 4.17 -5.31 -5.57
C SER A 84 5.33 -5.44 -4.60
N SER A 85 5.97 -6.61 -4.51
CA SER A 85 7.10 -6.81 -3.60
C SER A 85 8.35 -6.04 -4.05
N VAL A 86 8.70 -6.10 -5.34
CA VAL A 86 9.88 -5.39 -5.87
C VAL A 86 9.70 -3.88 -5.77
N ILE A 87 8.53 -3.35 -6.14
CA ILE A 87 8.22 -1.93 -5.98
C ILE A 87 8.31 -1.52 -4.51
N THR A 88 7.72 -2.29 -3.60
CA THR A 88 7.73 -1.99 -2.17
C THR A 88 9.13 -1.94 -1.60
N VAL A 89 9.94 -2.97 -1.84
CA VAL A 89 11.32 -3.01 -1.34
C VAL A 89 12.13 -1.84 -1.90
N SER A 90 12.00 -1.56 -3.18
CA SER A 90 12.69 -0.46 -3.84
C SER A 90 12.26 0.90 -3.30
N VAL A 91 10.96 1.18 -3.25
CA VAL A 91 10.43 2.46 -2.73
C VAL A 91 10.86 2.67 -1.29
N VAL A 92 10.73 1.66 -0.42
CA VAL A 92 11.14 1.77 0.98
C VAL A 92 12.64 2.06 1.09
N LEU A 93 13.49 1.33 0.36
CA LEU A 93 14.93 1.50 0.42
C LEU A 93 15.36 2.87 -0.10
N PHE A 94 14.98 3.22 -1.33
CA PHE A 94 15.42 4.47 -1.98
C PHE A 94 14.79 5.70 -1.34
N SER A 95 13.52 5.62 -0.90
CA SER A 95 12.88 6.73 -0.19
C SER A 95 13.49 6.95 1.19
N THR A 96 13.89 5.88 1.90
CA THR A 96 14.58 6.01 3.18
C THR A 96 15.96 6.64 3.00
N LEU A 97 16.71 6.19 1.98
CA LEU A 97 18.02 6.74 1.67
C LEU A 97 17.95 8.23 1.29
N ALA A 98 17.03 8.57 0.36
CA ALA A 98 16.82 9.95 -0.05
C ALA A 98 16.28 10.82 1.12
N GLY A 99 15.29 10.31 1.84
CA GLY A 99 14.70 10.97 3.01
C GLY A 99 15.75 11.26 4.09
N TYR A 100 16.63 10.30 4.39
CA TYR A 100 17.75 10.48 5.30
C TYR A 100 18.72 11.55 4.79
N SER A 101 19.05 11.53 3.52
CA SER A 101 19.94 12.52 2.90
C SER A 101 19.37 13.92 3.03
N PHE A 102 18.09 14.11 2.72
CA PHE A 102 17.40 15.39 2.90
C PHE A 102 17.19 15.79 4.36
N ALA A 103 17.11 14.86 5.29
CA ALA A 103 16.91 15.14 6.71
C ALA A 103 18.23 15.54 7.41
N LYS A 104 19.32 14.79 7.16
CA LYS A 104 20.52 14.80 8.02
C LYS A 104 21.82 15.19 7.31
N LEU A 105 21.85 15.20 5.99
CA LEU A 105 23.06 15.62 5.27
C LEU A 105 22.98 17.09 4.84
N LYS A 106 24.13 17.78 4.91
CA LYS A 106 24.29 19.17 4.46
C LYS A 106 24.97 19.13 3.09
N PHE A 107 24.24 19.46 2.01
CA PHE A 107 24.78 19.56 0.66
C PHE A 107 24.18 20.75 -0.09
N ARG A 108 24.91 21.24 -1.12
CA ARG A 108 24.46 22.39 -1.92
C ARG A 108 23.21 22.03 -2.72
N GLY A 109 22.21 22.90 -2.72
CA GLY A 109 20.95 22.70 -3.45
C GLY A 109 19.92 21.82 -2.75
N ARG A 110 20.17 21.34 -1.52
CA ARG A 110 19.27 20.44 -0.76
C ARG A 110 17.83 20.97 -0.73
N GLU A 111 17.63 22.24 -0.39
CA GLU A 111 16.29 22.83 -0.26
C GLU A 111 15.59 22.93 -1.61
N GLY A 112 16.29 23.39 -2.65
CA GLY A 112 15.73 23.47 -4.00
C GLY A 112 15.32 22.10 -4.56
N LEU A 113 16.16 21.06 -4.37
CA LEU A 113 15.83 19.69 -4.75
C LEU A 113 14.64 19.15 -3.96
N LEU A 114 14.58 19.41 -2.65
CA LEU A 114 13.43 18.99 -1.84
C LEU A 114 12.14 19.66 -2.30
N VAL A 115 12.17 20.96 -2.56
CA VAL A 115 11.01 21.70 -3.11
C VAL A 115 10.59 21.13 -4.45
N PHE A 116 11.55 20.80 -5.34
CA PHE A 116 11.26 20.14 -6.61
C PHE A 116 10.57 18.78 -6.41
N VAL A 117 11.09 17.92 -5.53
CA VAL A 117 10.47 16.62 -5.20
C VAL A 117 9.04 16.82 -4.69
N ILE A 118 8.82 17.77 -3.76
CA ILE A 118 7.49 18.06 -3.21
C ILE A 118 6.56 18.61 -4.31
N ALA A 119 7.05 19.48 -5.18
CA ALA A 119 6.27 20.05 -6.28
C ALA A 119 5.74 18.95 -7.24
N THR A 120 6.50 17.87 -7.46
CA THR A 120 6.03 16.75 -8.28
C THR A 120 4.80 16.04 -7.70
N LEU A 121 4.55 16.13 -6.39
CA LEU A 121 3.34 15.58 -5.78
C LEU A 121 2.05 16.28 -6.23
N ALA A 122 2.15 17.54 -6.64
CA ALA A 122 1.01 18.30 -7.15
C ALA A 122 0.63 17.93 -8.59
N VAL A 123 1.49 17.19 -9.30
CA VAL A 123 1.23 16.76 -10.68
C VAL A 123 0.46 15.44 -10.66
N PRO A 124 -0.77 15.38 -11.21
CA PRO A 124 -1.50 14.13 -11.30
C PRO A 124 -0.72 13.10 -12.15
N THR A 125 -0.45 11.93 -11.59
CA THR A 125 0.34 10.88 -12.26
C THR A 125 -0.30 10.42 -13.56
N GLN A 126 -1.63 10.53 -13.68
CA GLN A 126 -2.39 10.16 -14.87
C GLN A 126 -2.01 10.98 -16.11
N LEU A 127 -1.57 12.23 -15.94
CA LEU A 127 -1.13 13.07 -17.05
C LEU A 127 0.12 12.53 -17.75
N GLY A 128 0.96 11.79 -17.01
CA GLY A 128 2.18 11.19 -17.53
C GLY A 128 2.00 9.83 -18.20
N ILE A 129 0.82 9.20 -18.16
CA ILE A 129 0.62 7.83 -18.62
C ILE A 129 0.98 7.66 -20.11
N ILE A 130 0.48 8.52 -20.99
CA ILE A 130 0.73 8.41 -22.44
C ILE A 130 2.22 8.62 -22.76
N PRO A 131 2.88 9.71 -22.32
CA PRO A 131 4.32 9.87 -22.52
C PRO A 131 5.13 8.71 -21.96
N LEU A 132 4.79 8.22 -20.76
CA LEU A 132 5.50 7.11 -20.13
C LEU A 132 5.35 5.81 -20.94
N PHE A 133 4.14 5.53 -21.45
CA PHE A 133 3.92 4.40 -22.34
C PHE A 133 4.79 4.48 -23.61
N MET A 134 4.90 5.67 -24.21
CA MET A 134 5.76 5.89 -25.39
C MET A 134 7.24 5.60 -25.07
N VAL A 135 7.71 6.04 -23.90
CA VAL A 135 9.05 5.75 -23.43
C VAL A 135 9.27 4.24 -23.25
N MET A 136 8.36 3.54 -22.58
CA MET A 136 8.43 2.08 -22.40
C MET A 136 8.42 1.34 -23.73
N LYS A 137 7.63 1.82 -24.70
CA LYS A 137 7.60 1.26 -26.06
C LYS A 137 8.91 1.47 -26.79
N GLN A 138 9.55 2.64 -26.68
CA GLN A 138 10.84 2.92 -27.30
C GLN A 138 11.96 2.02 -26.76
N PHE A 139 11.92 1.71 -25.45
CA PHE A 139 12.87 0.77 -24.84
C PHE A 139 12.55 -0.70 -25.13
N GLY A 140 11.44 -1.01 -25.80
CA GLY A 140 11.00 -2.38 -26.05
C GLY A 140 10.57 -3.12 -24.77
N TRP A 141 10.19 -2.40 -23.72
CA TRP A 141 9.84 -3.00 -22.44
C TRP A 141 8.35 -3.33 -22.29
N THR A 142 7.50 -2.86 -23.22
CA THR A 142 6.09 -3.26 -23.23
C THR A 142 5.96 -4.78 -23.32
N GLY A 143 5.02 -5.36 -22.58
CA GLY A 143 4.86 -6.80 -22.44
C GLY A 143 5.69 -7.43 -21.30
N THR A 144 6.54 -6.67 -20.62
CA THR A 144 7.37 -7.16 -19.51
C THR A 144 6.96 -6.55 -18.17
N LEU A 145 7.16 -7.28 -17.06
CA LEU A 145 6.93 -6.76 -15.71
C LEU A 145 7.86 -5.58 -15.39
N GLY A 146 9.01 -5.49 -16.06
CA GLY A 146 9.93 -4.36 -15.94
C GLY A 146 9.29 -3.02 -16.30
N ALA A 147 8.39 -2.98 -17.30
CA ALA A 147 7.66 -1.78 -17.65
C ALA A 147 6.70 -1.31 -16.55
N VAL A 148 6.20 -2.23 -15.71
CA VAL A 148 5.38 -1.87 -14.55
C VAL A 148 6.25 -1.40 -13.38
N ILE A 149 7.35 -2.10 -13.12
CA ILE A 149 8.20 -1.93 -11.94
C ILE A 149 9.07 -0.67 -12.02
N VAL A 150 9.82 -0.52 -13.13
CA VAL A 150 10.91 0.47 -13.19
C VAL A 150 10.46 1.92 -13.01
N PRO A 151 9.35 2.38 -13.59
CA PRO A 151 8.90 3.75 -13.39
C PRO A 151 8.49 4.10 -11.96
N THR A 152 8.22 3.07 -11.13
CA THR A 152 7.67 3.21 -9.78
C THR A 152 8.66 2.86 -8.67
N LEU A 153 9.94 2.64 -8.99
CA LEU A 153 10.98 2.25 -8.02
C LEU A 153 11.24 3.29 -6.92
N VAL A 154 10.91 4.55 -7.17
CA VAL A 154 11.02 5.66 -6.22
C VAL A 154 9.79 6.54 -6.35
N THR A 155 9.23 7.00 -5.22
CA THR A 155 8.09 7.90 -5.21
C THR A 155 8.42 9.20 -4.45
N ALA A 156 7.94 10.33 -4.96
CA ALA A 156 8.09 11.62 -4.27
C ALA A 156 7.43 11.61 -2.88
N PHE A 157 6.27 10.94 -2.76
CA PHE A 157 5.60 10.75 -1.47
C PHE A 157 6.49 9.99 -0.48
N GLY A 158 7.10 8.88 -0.92
CA GLY A 158 7.97 8.08 -0.06
C GLY A 158 9.18 8.89 0.45
N VAL A 159 9.83 9.66 -0.43
CA VAL A 159 10.95 10.54 -0.06
C VAL A 159 10.52 11.60 0.95
N PHE A 160 9.41 12.29 0.69
CA PHE A 160 8.85 13.29 1.60
C PHE A 160 8.48 12.69 2.95
N PHE A 161 7.76 11.58 2.96
CA PHE A 161 7.31 10.89 4.17
C PHE A 161 8.50 10.45 5.04
N MET A 162 9.47 9.78 4.44
CA MET A 162 10.66 9.33 5.17
C MET A 162 11.51 10.50 5.67
N ARG A 163 11.67 11.54 4.87
CA ARG A 163 12.36 12.77 5.31
C ARG A 163 11.68 13.40 6.51
N GLN A 164 10.36 13.56 6.47
CA GLN A 164 9.62 14.18 7.57
C GLN A 164 9.77 13.38 8.86
N TYR A 165 9.62 12.07 8.77
CA TYR A 165 9.79 11.18 9.93
C TYR A 165 11.22 11.24 10.51
N LEU A 166 12.25 11.18 9.65
CA LEU A 166 13.64 11.15 10.10
C LEU A 166 14.14 12.49 10.67
N VAL A 167 13.54 13.63 10.29
CA VAL A 167 13.80 14.91 10.93
C VAL A 167 13.40 14.88 12.39
N ASP A 168 12.23 14.31 12.70
CA ASP A 168 11.64 14.32 14.02
C ASP A 168 12.20 13.25 14.96
N VAL A 169 12.69 12.13 14.41
CA VAL A 169 13.10 10.95 15.20
C VAL A 169 14.61 10.89 15.48
N ILE A 170 15.44 11.44 14.59
CA ILE A 170 16.89 11.42 14.77
C ILE A 170 17.36 12.81 15.20
N PRO A 171 17.85 13.03 16.45
CA PRO A 171 18.49 14.27 16.85
C PRO A 171 19.78 14.49 16.05
N ASP A 172 20.10 15.74 15.75
CA ASP A 172 21.31 16.08 14.98
C ASP A 172 22.60 15.77 15.78
N GLU A 173 22.52 15.87 17.10
CA GLU A 173 23.60 15.52 18.02
C GLU A 173 24.04 14.05 17.88
N LEU A 174 23.12 13.14 17.57
CA LEU A 174 23.45 11.74 17.34
C LEU A 174 24.27 11.53 16.06
N ILE A 175 23.97 12.33 15.03
CA ILE A 175 24.74 12.32 13.78
C ILE A 175 26.13 12.94 13.99
N GLU A 176 26.22 14.00 14.79
CA GLU A 176 27.49 14.65 15.13
C GLU A 176 28.38 13.73 15.96
N ALA A 177 27.83 13.06 16.98
CA ALA A 177 28.56 12.07 17.77
C ALA A 177 29.13 10.94 16.89
N ALA A 178 28.31 10.36 16.00
CA ALA A 178 28.77 9.33 15.07
C ALA A 178 29.93 9.80 14.17
N ARG A 179 29.93 11.10 13.78
CA ARG A 179 31.06 11.69 13.02
C ARG A 179 32.33 11.82 13.86
N VAL A 180 32.21 12.21 15.12
CA VAL A 180 33.35 12.31 16.05
C VAL A 180 33.96 10.91 16.25
N ASP A 181 33.13 9.88 16.32
CA ASP A 181 33.56 8.47 16.38
C ASP A 181 34.15 7.94 15.05
N GLY A 182 34.25 8.79 14.00
CA GLY A 182 34.82 8.43 12.70
C GLY A 182 33.90 7.63 11.79
N ALA A 183 32.59 7.54 12.09
CA ALA A 183 31.65 6.84 11.23
C ALA A 183 31.45 7.59 9.90
N SER A 184 31.50 6.86 8.78
CA SER A 184 31.16 7.38 7.47
C SER A 184 29.65 7.68 7.37
N MET A 185 29.25 8.53 6.42
CA MET A 185 27.83 8.84 6.18
C MET A 185 26.99 7.58 5.91
N LEU A 186 27.54 6.64 5.16
CA LEU A 186 26.87 5.38 4.84
C LEU A 186 26.78 4.48 6.08
N SER A 187 27.83 4.43 6.89
CA SER A 187 27.83 3.71 8.17
C SER A 187 26.77 4.28 9.12
N THR A 188 26.69 5.60 9.25
CA THR A 188 25.68 6.27 10.07
C THR A 188 24.26 6.00 9.56
N PHE A 189 24.07 5.97 8.23
CA PHE A 189 22.77 5.59 7.66
C PHE A 189 22.36 4.17 8.06
N TRP A 190 23.25 3.19 7.93
CA TRP A 190 22.92 1.79 8.21
C TRP A 190 22.74 1.51 9.71
N HIS A 191 23.58 2.13 10.59
CA HIS A 191 23.59 1.83 12.03
C HIS A 191 22.69 2.75 12.87
N VAL A 192 22.37 3.95 12.37
CA VAL A 192 21.51 4.92 13.06
C VAL A 192 20.24 5.17 12.25
N GLY A 193 20.38 5.50 10.96
CA GLY A 193 19.26 5.87 10.09
C GLY A 193 18.24 4.76 9.92
N ILE A 194 18.66 3.58 9.46
CA ILE A 194 17.77 2.44 9.22
C ILE A 194 17.07 1.95 10.51
N PRO A 195 17.77 1.71 11.63
CA PRO A 195 17.10 1.30 12.87
C PRO A 195 16.05 2.30 13.36
N ALA A 196 16.34 3.59 13.29
CA ALA A 196 15.39 4.63 13.67
C ALA A 196 14.20 4.73 12.69
N ALA A 197 14.42 4.44 11.40
CA ALA A 197 13.42 4.50 10.35
C ALA A 197 12.45 3.31 10.32
N ARG A 198 12.75 2.19 10.98
CA ARG A 198 11.97 0.94 10.87
C ARG A 198 10.46 1.10 10.98
N PRO A 199 9.90 1.87 11.94
CA PRO A 199 8.44 2.03 12.03
C PRO A 199 7.85 2.72 10.80
N ALA A 200 8.50 3.79 10.30
CA ALA A 200 8.06 4.51 9.11
C ALA A 200 8.24 3.67 7.84
N MET A 201 9.34 2.90 7.74
CA MET A 201 9.57 1.96 6.63
C MET A 201 8.46 0.91 6.55
N ALA A 202 7.98 0.39 7.68
CA ALA A 202 6.89 -0.57 7.71
C ALA A 202 5.57 0.06 7.22
N ILE A 203 5.27 1.28 7.64
CA ILE A 203 4.08 2.03 7.19
C ILE A 203 4.18 2.32 5.68
N LEU A 204 5.30 2.89 5.24
CA LEU A 204 5.52 3.19 3.81
C LEU A 204 5.43 1.90 2.97
N GLY A 205 6.03 0.82 3.44
CA GLY A 205 6.02 -0.48 2.77
C GLY A 205 4.60 -1.02 2.59
N LEU A 206 3.78 -0.97 3.63
CA LEU A 206 2.40 -1.42 3.54
C LEU A 206 1.61 -0.58 2.52
N PHE A 207 1.67 0.76 2.61
CA PHE A 207 0.97 1.63 1.66
C PHE A 207 1.44 1.40 0.22
N THR A 208 2.75 1.26 0.01
CA THR A 208 3.30 1.00 -1.31
C THR A 208 2.85 -0.34 -1.86
N PHE A 209 2.87 -1.40 -1.02
CA PHE A 209 2.39 -2.71 -1.44
C PHE A 209 0.92 -2.68 -1.83
N MET A 210 0.06 -2.07 -0.99
CA MET A 210 -1.36 -1.93 -1.29
C MET A 210 -1.60 -1.18 -2.60
N THR A 211 -0.90 -0.07 -2.82
CA THR A 211 -1.03 0.73 -4.04
C THR A 211 -0.59 -0.06 -5.27
N ALA A 212 0.56 -0.74 -5.21
CA ALA A 212 1.06 -1.55 -6.31
C ALA A 212 0.19 -2.80 -6.58
N TRP A 213 -0.35 -3.40 -5.52
CA TRP A 213 -1.25 -4.56 -5.62
C TRP A 213 -2.57 -4.22 -6.29
N THR A 214 -3.12 -3.05 -6.00
CA THR A 214 -4.41 -2.58 -6.53
C THR A 214 -4.29 -1.81 -7.84
N ASP A 215 -3.07 -1.59 -8.34
CA ASP A 215 -2.87 -0.89 -9.60
C ASP A 215 -3.42 -1.72 -10.77
N TYR A 216 -4.28 -1.07 -11.52
CA TYR A 216 -4.96 -1.66 -12.66
C TYR A 216 -4.56 -1.00 -13.98
N LEU A 217 -4.59 0.34 -14.00
CA LEU A 217 -4.53 1.09 -15.25
C LEU A 217 -3.18 0.98 -15.95
N TRP A 218 -2.09 1.15 -15.20
CA TRP A 218 -0.76 1.07 -15.79
C TRP A 218 -0.40 -0.34 -16.26
N PRO A 219 -0.58 -1.40 -15.45
CA PRO A 219 -0.38 -2.77 -15.94
C PRO A 219 -1.25 -3.14 -17.14
N LEU A 220 -2.51 -2.69 -17.19
CA LEU A 220 -3.40 -2.92 -18.33
C LEU A 220 -2.81 -2.40 -19.65
N LEU A 221 -2.15 -1.25 -19.61
CA LEU A 221 -1.57 -0.63 -20.79
C LEU A 221 -0.25 -1.28 -21.23
N VAL A 222 0.60 -1.69 -20.27
CA VAL A 222 1.98 -2.10 -20.60
C VAL A 222 2.18 -3.62 -20.61
N VAL A 223 1.34 -4.42 -19.94
CA VAL A 223 1.48 -5.91 -19.86
C VAL A 223 0.17 -6.68 -20.06
N PRO A 224 -0.67 -6.37 -21.05
CA PRO A 224 -1.97 -7.00 -21.21
C PRO A 224 -1.88 -8.52 -21.48
N GLN A 225 -0.78 -9.01 -22.11
CA GLN A 225 -0.56 -10.43 -22.42
C GLN A 225 0.04 -11.22 -21.25
N ASN A 226 0.67 -10.54 -20.29
CA ASN A 226 1.22 -11.15 -19.06
C ASN A 226 0.67 -10.40 -17.83
N PRO A 227 -0.65 -10.46 -17.61
CA PRO A 227 -1.35 -9.53 -16.73
C PRO A 227 -0.98 -9.70 -15.25
N THR A 228 -1.11 -8.61 -14.49
CA THR A 228 -1.25 -8.67 -13.03
C THR A 228 -2.64 -9.18 -12.65
N LEU A 229 -2.83 -9.54 -11.40
CA LEU A 229 -4.09 -10.13 -10.92
C LEU A 229 -5.29 -9.19 -11.18
N GLN A 230 -5.14 -7.89 -10.94
CA GLN A 230 -6.22 -6.92 -11.17
C GLN A 230 -6.62 -6.85 -12.66
N VAL A 231 -5.64 -6.88 -13.56
CA VAL A 231 -5.87 -6.89 -15.01
C VAL A 231 -6.52 -8.21 -15.46
N ALA A 232 -6.04 -9.35 -14.95
CA ALA A 232 -6.63 -10.64 -15.27
C ALA A 232 -8.10 -10.74 -14.82
N LEU A 233 -8.38 -10.33 -13.59
CA LEU A 233 -9.75 -10.37 -13.05
C LEU A 233 -10.70 -9.41 -13.77
N SER A 234 -10.20 -8.28 -14.31
CA SER A 234 -11.05 -7.40 -15.12
C SER A 234 -11.58 -8.06 -16.39
N GLN A 235 -10.89 -9.08 -16.90
CA GLN A 235 -11.35 -9.85 -18.08
C GLN A 235 -12.63 -10.64 -17.80
N LEU A 236 -12.91 -11.00 -16.53
CA LEU A 236 -14.18 -11.63 -16.13
C LEU A 236 -15.39 -10.72 -16.43
N GLN A 237 -15.20 -9.40 -16.53
CA GLN A 237 -16.23 -8.42 -16.85
C GLN A 237 -16.36 -8.16 -18.36
N SER A 238 -15.48 -8.72 -19.17
CA SER A 238 -15.44 -8.50 -20.62
C SER A 238 -16.25 -9.53 -21.41
N ALA A 239 -16.86 -10.53 -20.75
CA ALA A 239 -17.68 -11.54 -21.37
C ALA A 239 -19.02 -10.94 -21.88
N LYS A 240 -19.60 -11.54 -22.95
CA LYS A 240 -20.88 -11.12 -23.49
C LYS A 240 -22.03 -11.21 -22.46
N TYR A 241 -21.92 -12.17 -21.54
CA TYR A 241 -22.80 -12.31 -20.39
C TYR A 241 -21.91 -12.35 -19.15
N VAL A 242 -21.95 -11.28 -18.34
CA VAL A 242 -21.13 -11.16 -17.14
C VAL A 242 -21.80 -11.91 -16.00
N ASP A 243 -21.15 -12.93 -15.47
CA ASP A 243 -21.56 -13.57 -14.23
C ASP A 243 -20.89 -12.86 -13.05
N TYR A 244 -21.66 -12.01 -12.38
CA TYR A 244 -21.17 -11.23 -11.25
C TYR A 244 -20.77 -12.07 -10.04
N SER A 245 -21.30 -13.30 -9.89
CA SER A 245 -20.87 -14.20 -8.82
C SER A 245 -19.42 -14.65 -9.03
N ILE A 246 -19.03 -14.94 -10.27
CA ILE A 246 -17.64 -15.27 -10.65
C ILE A 246 -16.73 -14.04 -10.46
N VAL A 247 -17.18 -12.84 -10.89
CA VAL A 247 -16.43 -11.59 -10.70
C VAL A 247 -16.17 -11.32 -9.23
N LEU A 248 -17.19 -11.45 -8.39
CA LEU A 248 -17.08 -11.21 -6.94
C LEU A 248 -16.24 -12.30 -6.25
N THR A 249 -16.31 -13.56 -6.71
CA THR A 249 -15.39 -14.60 -6.27
C THR A 249 -13.93 -14.24 -6.56
N GLY A 250 -13.65 -13.78 -7.79
CA GLY A 250 -12.32 -13.29 -8.16
C GLY A 250 -11.84 -12.14 -7.27
N ALA A 251 -12.73 -11.18 -6.98
CA ALA A 251 -12.44 -10.05 -6.08
C ALA A 251 -12.12 -10.50 -4.65
N VAL A 252 -12.88 -11.50 -4.13
CA VAL A 252 -12.60 -12.10 -2.82
C VAL A 252 -11.22 -12.76 -2.81
N LEU A 253 -10.89 -13.56 -3.83
CA LEU A 253 -9.58 -14.19 -3.95
C LEU A 253 -8.44 -13.18 -4.02
N ALA A 254 -8.63 -12.07 -4.77
CA ALA A 254 -7.63 -10.99 -4.84
C ALA A 254 -7.46 -10.22 -3.53
N THR A 255 -8.45 -10.24 -2.66
CA THR A 255 -8.39 -9.57 -1.36
C THR A 255 -7.62 -10.39 -0.31
N LEU A 256 -7.57 -11.71 -0.43
CA LEU A 256 -6.93 -12.59 0.56
C LEU A 256 -5.45 -12.26 0.83
N PRO A 257 -4.58 -12.00 -0.18
CA PRO A 257 -3.20 -11.62 0.07
C PRO A 257 -3.04 -10.30 0.82
N LEU A 258 -3.92 -9.33 0.55
CA LEU A 258 -3.93 -8.05 1.29
C LEU A 258 -4.36 -8.25 2.75
N LEU A 259 -5.38 -9.06 3.00
CA LEU A 259 -5.79 -9.39 4.36
C LEU A 259 -4.67 -10.11 5.13
N LEU A 260 -3.99 -11.05 4.49
CA LEU A 260 -2.84 -11.74 5.07
C LEU A 260 -1.73 -10.74 5.42
N LEU A 261 -1.38 -9.85 4.49
CA LEU A 261 -0.38 -8.81 4.72
C LEU A 261 -0.78 -7.91 5.89
N PHE A 262 -2.06 -7.51 5.97
CA PHE A 262 -2.56 -6.66 7.03
C PHE A 262 -2.49 -7.32 8.41
N VAL A 263 -2.80 -8.61 8.49
CA VAL A 263 -2.66 -9.41 9.73
C VAL A 263 -1.19 -9.50 10.16
N LEU A 264 -0.28 -9.73 9.21
CA LEU A 264 1.16 -9.84 9.49
C LEU A 264 1.80 -8.50 9.87
N ALA A 265 1.41 -7.40 9.21
CA ALA A 265 1.97 -6.07 9.42
C ALA A 265 1.19 -5.21 10.44
N GLY A 266 0.02 -5.65 10.90
CA GLY A 266 -0.89 -4.85 11.70
C GLY A 266 -0.30 -4.36 13.03
N LYS A 267 0.55 -5.16 13.67
CA LYS A 267 1.23 -4.76 14.92
C LYS A 267 2.18 -3.59 14.69
N GLN A 268 2.92 -3.58 13.58
CA GLN A 268 3.85 -2.51 13.21
C GLN A 268 3.09 -1.21 12.89
N LEU A 269 1.92 -1.32 12.26
CA LEU A 269 1.05 -0.17 11.98
C LEU A 269 0.57 0.50 13.26
N VAL A 270 0.03 -0.28 14.20
CA VAL A 270 -0.50 0.25 15.46
C VAL A 270 0.63 0.89 16.26
N SER A 271 1.79 0.25 16.36
CA SER A 271 2.94 0.81 17.09
C SER A 271 3.47 2.10 16.45
N GLY A 272 3.51 2.18 15.12
CA GLY A 272 3.97 3.37 14.39
C GLY A 272 3.03 4.57 14.54
N ILE A 273 1.71 4.34 14.49
CA ILE A 273 0.68 5.39 14.70
C ILE A 273 0.72 5.88 16.16
N MET A 274 0.83 4.97 17.12
CA MET A 274 0.89 5.33 18.54
C MET A 274 2.16 6.10 18.91
N ALA A 275 3.30 5.80 18.29
CA ALA A 275 4.54 6.56 18.52
C ALA A 275 4.43 8.02 18.06
N GLY A 276 3.63 8.31 17.04
CA GLY A 276 3.32 9.68 16.60
C GLY A 276 2.31 10.41 17.49
N ALA A 277 1.34 9.69 18.05
CA ALA A 277 0.26 10.27 18.84
C ALA A 277 0.66 10.65 20.29
N VAL A 278 1.72 10.08 20.84
CA VAL A 278 2.17 10.31 22.25
C VAL A 278 3.10 11.54 22.36
N LYS A 279 3.54 12.14 21.25
CA LYS A 279 4.42 13.33 21.23
C LYS A 279 3.66 14.67 21.19
N GLY A 280 2.32 14.66 21.26
CA GLY A 280 1.47 15.85 21.33
C GLY A 280 1.16 16.31 22.77
#